data_fe9e8db52bc2c6cf98e6bcc7976cef50
#
_entry.id   fe9e8db52bc2c6cf98e6bcc7976cef50
#
_cell.length_a   1.000
_cell.length_b   1.000
_cell.length_c   1.000
_cell.angle_alpha   90.00
_cell.angle_beta   90.00
_cell.angle_gamma   90.00
#
_symmetry.space_group_name_H-M   'P 1'
#
loop_
_entity.id
_entity.type
_entity.pdbx_description
1 polymer ?
#
loop_
_entity_poly.entity_id
_entity_poly.type
_entity_poly.pdbx_seq_one_letter_code
_entity_poly.pdbx_strand_id
1 'polypeptide(L)'
;DEFHVPYVQAIGSVEGSMADAARRFGELCDRAAMHGATVGLEFLPFTNIADVSDAVEIVDAAGRPNGGVCADIWHHARGVDDLELLRQIPPELLVRVQMSDGPATPTLHDYKDDCLRHRLPPGDGDFDVDGFVNAVLDLGYTGPWDLEVCNDDVWGQTPDAHAAGAAAGMRRVLERVRHSRMMEG
;
A
#
# COMPACT_ATOMS: atom_id res chain seq x y z
N ASP A 1 0.02 -10.09 23.40
CA ASP A 1 -1.40 -10.19 22.97
C ASP A 1 -2.33 -9.13 23.58
N GLU A 2 -1.77 -8.10 24.20
CA GLU A 2 -2.55 -7.02 24.83
C GLU A 2 -3.35 -6.20 23.81
N PHE A 3 -2.84 -6.06 22.58
CA PHE A 3 -3.43 -5.22 21.52
C PHE A 3 -4.20 -5.99 20.44
N HIS A 4 -4.18 -7.33 20.44
CA HIS A 4 -4.83 -8.17 19.43
C HIS A 4 -4.59 -7.69 17.99
N VAL A 5 -3.33 -7.49 17.61
CA VAL A 5 -2.94 -6.94 16.31
C VAL A 5 -3.25 -7.95 15.19
N PRO A 6 -4.21 -7.66 14.28
CA PRO A 6 -4.60 -8.61 13.24
C PRO A 6 -3.70 -8.56 12.00
N TYR A 7 -2.83 -7.57 11.91
CA TYR A 7 -2.01 -7.31 10.74
C TYR A 7 -0.61 -6.79 11.12
N VAL A 8 0.40 -7.27 10.40
CA VAL A 8 1.79 -6.82 10.51
C VAL A 8 2.26 -6.41 9.12
N GLN A 9 2.83 -5.23 9.00
CA GLN A 9 3.46 -4.77 7.76
C GLN A 9 4.95 -5.10 7.79
N ALA A 10 5.44 -5.72 6.72
CA ALA A 10 6.85 -6.00 6.49
C ALA A 10 7.36 -5.07 5.40
N ILE A 11 8.42 -4.34 5.71
CA ILE A 11 9.10 -3.41 4.80
C ILE A 11 10.62 -3.64 4.84
N GLY A 12 11.32 -3.21 3.81
CA GLY A 12 12.76 -3.08 3.81
C GLY A 12 13.47 -3.79 2.68
N SER A 13 14.81 -3.74 2.72
CA SER A 13 15.69 -4.47 1.81
C SER A 13 16.07 -5.81 2.40
N VAL A 14 16.28 -6.80 1.55
CA VAL A 14 16.78 -8.11 1.95
C VAL A 14 18.21 -8.30 1.45
N GLU A 15 19.10 -8.66 2.37
CA GLU A 15 20.43 -9.15 1.99
C GLU A 15 20.32 -10.59 1.48
N GLY A 16 20.90 -10.87 0.30
CA GLY A 16 20.87 -12.17 -0.34
C GLY A 16 19.99 -12.22 -1.59
N SER A 17 19.52 -13.41 -1.91
CA SER A 17 18.68 -13.67 -3.08
C SER A 17 17.19 -13.46 -2.80
N MET A 18 16.34 -13.42 -3.84
CA MET A 18 14.88 -13.43 -3.70
C MET A 18 14.39 -14.67 -2.93
N ALA A 19 15.06 -15.82 -3.10
CA ALA A 19 14.77 -17.02 -2.30
C ALA A 19 15.07 -16.82 -0.80
N ASP A 20 16.10 -16.06 -0.45
CA ASP A 20 16.37 -15.70 0.95
C ASP A 20 15.29 -14.74 1.49
N ALA A 21 14.81 -13.81 0.65
CA ALA A 21 13.69 -12.93 0.98
C ALA A 21 12.43 -13.73 1.26
N ALA A 22 12.05 -14.64 0.37
CA ALA A 22 10.89 -15.50 0.51
C ALA A 22 10.96 -16.37 1.77
N ARG A 23 12.11 -16.96 2.06
CA ARG A 23 12.31 -17.74 3.29
C ARG A 23 12.11 -16.89 4.54
N ARG A 24 12.72 -15.69 4.60
CA ARG A 24 12.60 -14.78 5.75
C ARG A 24 11.17 -14.25 5.92
N PHE A 25 10.50 -13.94 4.82
CA PHE A 25 9.10 -13.55 4.84
C PHE A 25 8.21 -14.69 5.35
N GLY A 26 8.46 -15.93 4.90
CA GLY A 26 7.77 -17.12 5.40
C GLY A 26 7.98 -17.34 6.90
N GLU A 27 9.19 -17.17 7.41
CA GLU A 27 9.48 -17.25 8.86
C GLU A 27 8.72 -16.16 9.66
N LEU A 28 8.59 -14.95 9.10
CA LEU A 28 7.79 -13.88 9.70
C LEU A 28 6.30 -14.25 9.72
N CYS A 29 5.77 -14.77 8.62
CA CYS A 29 4.39 -15.25 8.53
C CYS A 29 4.11 -16.36 9.54
N ASP A 30 5.01 -17.35 9.67
CA ASP A 30 4.87 -18.45 10.64
C ASP A 30 4.80 -17.93 12.09
N ARG A 31 5.59 -16.91 12.43
CA ARG A 31 5.55 -16.26 13.74
C ARG A 31 4.26 -15.46 13.95
N ALA A 32 3.81 -14.70 12.93
CA ALA A 32 2.57 -13.93 12.99
C ALA A 32 1.34 -14.83 13.12
N ALA A 33 1.35 -15.99 12.46
CA ALA A 33 0.27 -16.97 12.52
C ALA A 33 -0.01 -17.49 13.95
N MET A 34 1.02 -17.57 14.80
CA MET A 34 0.85 -17.94 16.22
C MET A 34 -0.03 -16.95 17.01
N HIS A 35 -0.20 -15.74 16.48
CA HIS A 35 -1.01 -14.67 17.04
C HIS A 35 -2.25 -14.34 16.20
N GLY A 36 -2.54 -15.15 15.17
CA GLY A 36 -3.67 -14.95 14.28
C GLY A 36 -3.53 -13.71 13.36
N ALA A 37 -2.30 -13.23 13.14
CA ALA A 37 -2.06 -12.05 12.33
C ALA A 37 -1.69 -12.40 10.87
N THR A 38 -2.17 -11.56 9.96
CA THR A 38 -1.75 -11.52 8.55
C THR A 38 -0.49 -10.66 8.39
N VAL A 39 0.38 -11.00 7.44
CA VAL A 39 1.57 -10.21 7.12
C VAL A 39 1.46 -9.69 5.70
N GLY A 40 1.54 -8.37 5.50
CA GLY A 40 1.65 -7.73 4.20
C GLY A 40 3.08 -7.30 3.90
N LEU A 41 3.63 -7.73 2.76
CA LEU A 41 4.91 -7.24 2.25
C LEU A 41 4.67 -6.00 1.40
N GLU A 42 5.25 -4.89 1.79
CA GLU A 42 5.21 -3.65 1.04
C GLU A 42 6.47 -3.47 0.21
N PHE A 43 6.31 -3.17 -1.08
CA PHE A 43 7.41 -2.82 -1.96
C PHE A 43 7.79 -1.34 -1.81
N LEU A 44 9.08 -1.05 -1.92
CA LEU A 44 9.64 0.28 -1.72
C LEU A 44 10.65 0.59 -2.83
N PRO A 45 10.40 1.57 -3.73
CA PRO A 45 11.20 1.84 -4.93
C PRO A 45 12.70 2.07 -4.71
N PHE A 46 13.12 2.40 -3.49
CA PHE A 46 14.54 2.60 -3.14
C PHE A 46 15.20 1.36 -2.54
N THR A 47 14.53 0.21 -2.57
CA THR A 47 15.03 -1.08 -2.06
C THR A 47 15.18 -2.09 -3.19
N ASN A 48 15.59 -3.31 -2.87
CA ASN A 48 15.60 -4.43 -3.81
C ASN A 48 14.29 -5.23 -3.83
N ILE A 49 13.24 -4.70 -3.21
CA ILE A 49 11.85 -5.10 -3.37
C ILE A 49 11.16 -3.83 -3.87
N ALA A 50 11.41 -3.51 -5.15
CA ALA A 50 11.18 -2.17 -5.65
C ALA A 50 9.77 -1.94 -6.19
N ASP A 51 9.11 -3.00 -6.63
CA ASP A 51 7.77 -2.92 -7.22
C ASP A 51 6.89 -4.12 -6.83
N VAL A 52 5.69 -4.12 -7.36
CA VAL A 52 4.69 -5.15 -7.06
C VAL A 52 5.13 -6.54 -7.52
N SER A 53 5.91 -6.65 -8.61
CA SER A 53 6.38 -7.94 -9.13
C SER A 53 7.33 -8.61 -8.16
N ASP A 54 8.27 -7.84 -7.59
CA ASP A 54 9.20 -8.33 -6.58
C ASP A 54 8.45 -8.82 -5.34
N ALA A 55 7.45 -8.05 -4.88
CA ALA A 55 6.66 -8.42 -3.72
C ALA A 55 5.84 -9.69 -3.96
N VAL A 56 5.19 -9.81 -5.12
CA VAL A 56 4.41 -11.01 -5.50
C VAL A 56 5.33 -12.24 -5.59
N GLU A 57 6.51 -12.12 -6.22
CA GLU A 57 7.47 -13.23 -6.31
C GLU A 57 7.87 -13.75 -4.92
N ILE A 58 8.17 -12.85 -3.99
CA ILE A 58 8.55 -13.22 -2.61
C ILE A 58 7.40 -13.89 -1.87
N VAL A 59 6.21 -13.31 -1.95
CA VAL A 59 5.02 -13.80 -1.22
C VAL A 59 4.58 -15.17 -1.74
N ASP A 60 4.54 -15.33 -3.07
CA ASP A 60 4.18 -16.60 -3.72
C ASP A 60 5.20 -17.69 -3.40
N ALA A 61 6.50 -17.39 -3.52
CA ALA A 61 7.57 -18.33 -3.18
C ALA A 61 7.61 -18.71 -1.69
N ALA A 62 7.19 -17.80 -0.79
CA ALA A 62 7.06 -18.11 0.63
C ALA A 62 5.91 -19.07 0.92
N GLY A 63 4.82 -19.02 0.15
CA GLY A 63 3.71 -19.96 0.18
C GLY A 63 2.99 -20.03 1.55
N ARG A 64 2.77 -18.89 2.21
CA ARG A 64 2.11 -18.85 3.52
C ARG A 64 0.70 -18.27 3.40
N PRO A 65 -0.33 -18.96 3.97
CA PRO A 65 -1.73 -18.55 3.81
C PRO A 65 -2.07 -17.24 4.51
N ASN A 66 -1.24 -16.78 5.43
CA ASN A 66 -1.37 -15.50 6.13
C ASN A 66 -0.38 -14.44 5.63
N GLY A 67 0.34 -14.71 4.54
CA GLY A 67 1.22 -13.75 3.87
C GLY A 67 0.54 -13.15 2.64
N GLY A 68 0.83 -11.88 2.34
CA GLY A 68 0.32 -11.22 1.14
C GLY A 68 1.08 -9.94 0.83
N VAL A 69 0.60 -9.21 -0.17
CA VAL A 69 1.15 -7.93 -0.62
C VAL A 69 0.38 -6.79 0.03
N CYS A 70 1.10 -5.77 0.48
CA CYS A 70 0.58 -4.45 0.79
C CYS A 70 0.86 -3.52 -0.40
N ALA A 71 -0.20 -3.02 -1.03
CA ALA A 71 -0.08 -2.07 -2.13
C ALA A 71 -0.29 -0.64 -1.63
N ASP A 72 0.77 0.15 -1.59
CA ASP A 72 0.73 1.58 -1.27
C ASP A 72 0.79 2.39 -2.57
N ILE A 73 -0.21 3.26 -2.76
CA ILE A 73 -0.27 4.14 -3.93
C ILE A 73 0.95 5.07 -4.04
N TRP A 74 1.52 5.53 -2.94
CA TRP A 74 2.73 6.38 -2.99
C TRP A 74 3.90 5.63 -3.62
N HIS A 75 4.16 4.42 -3.15
CA HIS A 75 5.28 3.62 -3.65
C HIS A 75 5.04 3.16 -5.09
N HIS A 76 3.78 2.90 -5.47
CA HIS A 76 3.39 2.63 -6.84
C HIS A 76 3.66 3.85 -7.75
N ALA A 77 3.10 5.01 -7.44
CA ALA A 77 3.20 6.22 -8.26
C ALA A 77 4.62 6.82 -8.31
N ARG A 78 5.42 6.65 -7.26
CA ARG A 78 6.82 7.10 -7.20
C ARG A 78 7.83 6.08 -7.74
N GLY A 79 7.42 4.84 -7.95
CA GLY A 79 8.21 3.75 -8.49
C GLY A 79 7.85 3.42 -9.92
N VAL A 80 7.34 2.22 -10.14
CA VAL A 80 6.80 1.78 -11.43
C VAL A 80 5.30 2.09 -11.45
N ASP A 81 4.95 3.24 -12.03
CA ASP A 81 3.57 3.73 -12.16
C ASP A 81 2.86 3.01 -13.32
N ASP A 82 2.61 1.71 -13.14
CA ASP A 82 1.97 0.84 -14.12
C ASP A 82 0.78 0.09 -13.51
N LEU A 83 -0.42 0.58 -13.77
CA LEU A 83 -1.66 -0.03 -13.28
C LEU A 83 -1.91 -1.45 -13.81
N GLU A 84 -1.37 -1.79 -15.00
CA GLU A 84 -1.48 -3.16 -15.53
C GLU A 84 -0.64 -4.14 -14.70
N LEU A 85 0.52 -3.68 -14.22
CA LEU A 85 1.34 -4.47 -13.29
C LEU A 85 0.61 -4.69 -11.96
N LEU A 86 -0.06 -3.65 -11.44
CA LEU A 86 -0.87 -3.78 -10.23
C LEU A 86 -2.00 -4.80 -10.41
N ARG A 87 -2.67 -4.83 -11.58
CA ARG A 87 -3.73 -5.79 -11.91
C ARG A 87 -3.25 -7.24 -12.02
N GLN A 88 -1.94 -7.49 -12.10
CA GLN A 88 -1.38 -8.83 -12.13
C GLN A 88 -1.20 -9.47 -10.73
N ILE A 89 -1.45 -8.73 -9.65
CA ILE A 89 -1.45 -9.31 -8.31
C ILE A 89 -2.53 -10.42 -8.26
N PRO A 90 -2.18 -11.67 -7.89
CA PRO A 90 -3.21 -12.67 -7.61
C PRO A 90 -4.16 -12.13 -6.51
N PRO A 91 -5.49 -12.14 -6.74
CA PRO A 91 -6.44 -11.51 -5.83
C PRO A 91 -6.31 -11.94 -4.37
N GLU A 92 -5.98 -13.20 -4.14
CA GLU A 92 -5.78 -13.79 -2.80
C GLU A 92 -4.50 -13.30 -2.10
N LEU A 93 -3.55 -12.74 -2.86
CA LEU A 93 -2.31 -12.21 -2.30
C LEU A 93 -2.42 -10.73 -1.92
N LEU A 94 -3.44 -9.99 -2.36
CA LEU A 94 -3.61 -8.59 -1.96
C LEU A 94 -4.29 -8.51 -0.60
N VAL A 95 -3.52 -8.28 0.46
CA VAL A 95 -4.02 -8.32 1.86
C VAL A 95 -4.20 -6.95 2.47
N ARG A 96 -3.57 -5.92 1.90
CA ARG A 96 -3.66 -4.53 2.40
C ARG A 96 -3.49 -3.53 1.26
N VAL A 97 -4.19 -2.41 1.38
CA VAL A 97 -4.04 -1.26 0.46
C VAL A 97 -3.84 0.00 1.31
N GLN A 98 -2.83 0.79 0.96
CA GLN A 98 -2.55 2.08 1.60
C GLN A 98 -2.76 3.21 0.60
N MET A 99 -3.46 4.24 1.09
CA MET A 99 -3.91 5.36 0.27
C MET A 99 -3.35 6.67 0.78
N SER A 100 -2.81 7.41 -0.13
CA SER A 100 -2.44 8.81 -0.02
C SER A 100 -2.56 9.46 -1.41
N ASP A 101 -2.03 10.62 -1.56
CA ASP A 101 -1.85 11.34 -2.82
C ASP A 101 -0.53 12.11 -2.74
N GLY A 102 -0.13 12.74 -3.81
CA GLY A 102 1.06 13.57 -3.84
C GLY A 102 1.14 14.44 -5.06
N PRO A 103 2.06 15.44 -5.09
CA PRO A 103 2.28 16.27 -6.27
C PRO A 103 2.82 15.42 -7.42
N ALA A 104 2.58 15.84 -8.69
CA ALA A 104 3.04 15.13 -9.89
C ALA A 104 4.56 14.87 -9.91
N THR A 105 5.33 15.77 -9.32
CA THR A 105 6.78 15.63 -9.17
C THR A 105 7.17 15.68 -7.70
N PRO A 106 8.17 14.87 -7.28
CA PRO A 106 8.70 14.93 -5.91
C PRO A 106 9.09 16.36 -5.54
N THR A 107 8.75 16.78 -4.33
CA THR A 107 9.09 18.10 -3.80
C THR A 107 10.45 18.12 -3.13
N LEU A 108 10.90 16.97 -2.63
CA LEU A 108 12.23 16.77 -2.07
C LEU A 108 13.03 15.79 -2.92
N HIS A 109 14.35 16.00 -2.94
CA HIS A 109 15.26 15.14 -3.68
C HIS A 109 15.43 13.75 -3.04
N ASP A 110 15.41 13.69 -1.71
CA ASP A 110 15.48 12.43 -0.97
C ASP A 110 14.09 11.78 -0.95
N TYR A 111 14.03 10.54 -1.42
CA TYR A 111 12.78 9.79 -1.50
C TYR A 111 12.10 9.61 -0.14
N LYS A 112 12.88 9.29 0.90
CA LYS A 112 12.33 9.02 2.23
C LYS A 112 11.78 10.29 2.85
N ASP A 113 12.50 11.40 2.70
CA ASP A 113 12.04 12.69 3.19
C ASP A 113 10.76 13.12 2.47
N ASP A 114 10.66 12.95 1.13
CA ASP A 114 9.46 13.27 0.38
C ASP A 114 8.28 12.40 0.81
N CYS A 115 8.49 11.09 0.94
CA CYS A 115 7.51 10.11 1.39
C CYS A 115 6.96 10.39 2.80
N LEU A 116 7.82 10.83 3.73
CA LEU A 116 7.45 11.03 5.13
C LEU A 116 6.89 12.42 5.42
N ARG A 117 6.98 13.37 4.48
CA ARG A 117 6.68 14.78 4.74
C ARG A 117 5.66 15.41 3.80
N HIS A 118 5.44 14.81 2.61
CA HIS A 118 4.69 15.49 1.55
C HIS A 118 3.53 14.68 0.98
N ARG A 119 3.11 13.61 1.64
CA ARG A 119 1.89 12.91 1.27
C ARG A 119 0.67 13.79 1.50
N LEU A 120 -0.28 13.74 0.59
CA LEU A 120 -1.54 14.47 0.66
C LEU A 120 -2.71 13.50 0.91
N PRO A 121 -3.85 13.99 1.42
CA PRO A 121 -5.08 13.21 1.46
C PRO A 121 -5.47 12.74 0.04
N PRO A 122 -6.05 11.53 -0.12
CA PRO A 122 -6.49 11.04 -1.41
C PRO A 122 -7.41 12.02 -2.15
N GLY A 123 -7.06 12.36 -3.38
CA GLY A 123 -7.77 13.30 -4.26
C GLY A 123 -7.40 14.77 -4.07
N ASP A 124 -6.38 15.08 -3.26
CA ASP A 124 -5.89 16.45 -3.06
C ASP A 124 -4.53 16.68 -3.78
N GLY A 125 -3.99 15.69 -4.50
CA GLY A 125 -2.76 15.74 -5.28
C GLY A 125 -2.98 15.45 -6.76
N ASP A 126 -1.94 14.94 -7.40
CA ASP A 126 -1.87 14.72 -8.84
C ASP A 126 -1.70 13.24 -9.23
N PHE A 127 -1.68 12.29 -8.28
CA PHE A 127 -1.60 10.88 -8.60
C PHE A 127 -2.87 10.39 -9.29
N ASP A 128 -2.78 9.36 -10.13
CA ASP A 128 -3.95 8.69 -10.68
C ASP A 128 -4.65 7.81 -9.62
N VAL A 129 -5.19 8.48 -8.60
CA VAL A 129 -5.88 7.83 -7.48
C VAL A 129 -7.09 7.03 -7.96
N ASP A 130 -7.82 7.54 -8.95
CA ASP A 130 -9.00 6.86 -9.49
C ASP A 130 -8.63 5.60 -10.26
N GLY A 131 -7.56 5.65 -11.07
CA GLY A 131 -7.01 4.50 -11.78
C GLY A 131 -6.52 3.43 -10.81
N PHE A 132 -5.78 3.83 -9.77
CA PHE A 132 -5.30 2.91 -8.73
C PHE A 132 -6.46 2.21 -8.00
N VAL A 133 -7.46 2.97 -7.56
CA VAL A 133 -8.65 2.41 -6.89
C VAL A 133 -9.40 1.46 -7.83
N ASN A 134 -9.57 1.82 -9.12
CA ASN A 134 -10.18 0.94 -10.10
C ASN A 134 -9.41 -0.37 -10.27
N ALA A 135 -8.07 -0.31 -10.40
CA ALA A 135 -7.24 -1.50 -10.52
C ALA A 135 -7.39 -2.44 -9.31
N VAL A 136 -7.40 -1.89 -8.10
CA VAL A 136 -7.62 -2.67 -6.87
C VAL A 136 -9.03 -3.28 -6.82
N LEU A 137 -10.06 -2.54 -7.23
CA LEU A 137 -11.43 -3.05 -7.27
C LEU A 137 -11.63 -4.13 -8.36
N ASP A 138 -10.91 -4.03 -9.48
CA ASP A 138 -10.93 -5.04 -10.55
C ASP A 138 -10.36 -6.39 -10.07
N LEU A 139 -9.44 -6.38 -9.11
CA LEU A 139 -8.96 -7.59 -8.41
C LEU A 139 -10.00 -8.19 -7.45
N GLY A 140 -11.15 -7.54 -7.24
CA GLY A 140 -12.16 -7.98 -6.28
C GLY A 140 -11.77 -7.74 -4.81
N TYR A 141 -10.85 -6.83 -4.53
CA TYR A 141 -10.42 -6.53 -3.18
C TYR A 141 -11.56 -6.02 -2.30
N THR A 142 -11.75 -6.65 -1.15
CA THR A 142 -12.77 -6.30 -0.15
C THR A 142 -12.18 -5.99 1.23
N GLY A 143 -10.87 -5.97 1.32
CA GLY A 143 -10.13 -5.72 2.57
C GLY A 143 -10.15 -4.25 2.99
N PRO A 144 -9.43 -3.93 4.08
CA PRO A 144 -9.34 -2.56 4.59
C PRO A 144 -8.49 -1.66 3.67
N TRP A 145 -8.89 -0.39 3.60
CA TRP A 145 -8.16 0.69 2.96
C TRP A 145 -7.57 1.58 4.05
N ASP A 146 -6.26 1.54 4.23
CA ASP A 146 -5.58 2.37 5.21
C ASP A 146 -5.24 3.73 4.60
N LEU A 147 -5.23 4.76 5.43
CA LEU A 147 -4.82 6.11 5.03
C LEU A 147 -3.44 6.38 5.63
N GLU A 148 -2.43 6.47 4.77
CA GLU A 148 -1.07 6.79 5.18
C GLU A 148 -0.63 8.15 4.64
N VAL A 149 -1.05 9.19 5.34
CA VAL A 149 -0.83 10.59 4.96
C VAL A 149 0.22 11.22 5.86
N CYS A 150 1.49 10.87 5.61
CA CYS A 150 2.63 11.47 6.30
C CYS A 150 2.93 12.84 5.70
N ASN A 151 2.73 13.92 6.49
CA ASN A 151 2.90 15.29 6.02
C ASN A 151 3.34 16.20 7.16
N ASP A 152 4.33 17.09 6.92
CA ASP A 152 4.81 18.03 7.92
C ASP A 152 3.75 19.06 8.33
N ASP A 153 2.83 19.42 7.44
CA ASP A 153 1.76 20.38 7.73
C ASP A 153 0.74 19.87 8.75
N VAL A 154 0.69 18.54 8.97
CA VAL A 154 -0.24 17.96 9.97
C VAL A 154 0.24 18.13 11.40
N TRP A 155 1.52 18.44 11.64
CA TRP A 155 2.07 18.63 12.98
C TRP A 155 1.41 19.78 13.75
N GLY A 156 0.76 20.71 13.04
CA GLY A 156 -0.04 21.79 13.61
C GLY A 156 -1.53 21.44 13.84
N GLN A 157 -1.96 20.24 13.44
CA GLN A 157 -3.35 19.81 13.52
C GLN A 157 -3.56 18.86 14.71
N THR A 158 -4.82 18.73 15.17
CA THR A 158 -5.16 17.63 16.07
C THR A 158 -5.24 16.32 15.31
N PRO A 159 -4.93 15.15 15.94
CA PRO A 159 -5.08 13.85 15.29
C PRO A 159 -6.47 13.62 14.67
N ASP A 160 -7.53 14.07 15.36
CA ASP A 160 -8.90 13.96 14.86
C ASP A 160 -9.12 14.78 13.58
N ALA A 161 -8.60 16.00 13.52
CA ALA A 161 -8.75 16.86 12.34
C ALA A 161 -8.00 16.27 11.14
N HIS A 162 -6.79 15.75 11.35
CA HIS A 162 -6.01 15.09 10.32
C HIS A 162 -6.71 13.82 9.80
N ALA A 163 -7.12 12.93 10.69
CA ALA A 163 -7.84 11.70 10.34
C ALA A 163 -9.15 12.01 9.61
N ALA A 164 -9.90 13.00 10.06
CA ALA A 164 -11.16 13.41 9.41
C ALA A 164 -10.92 13.96 7.99
N GLY A 165 -9.87 14.75 7.78
CA GLY A 165 -9.49 15.28 6.47
C GLY A 165 -9.11 14.17 5.48
N ALA A 166 -8.21 13.29 5.88
CA ALA A 166 -7.79 12.14 5.05
C ALA A 166 -8.97 11.21 4.72
N ALA A 167 -9.82 10.90 5.70
CA ALA A 167 -11.01 10.08 5.49
C ALA A 167 -12.05 10.76 4.57
N ALA A 168 -12.20 12.08 4.64
CA ALA A 168 -13.07 12.80 3.73
C ALA A 168 -12.55 12.75 2.29
N GLY A 169 -11.24 12.90 2.08
CA GLY A 169 -10.59 12.71 0.79
C GLY A 169 -10.89 11.35 0.19
N MET A 170 -10.63 10.28 0.93
CA MET A 170 -10.87 8.92 0.47
C MET A 170 -12.36 8.66 0.13
N ARG A 171 -13.29 9.17 0.94
CA ARG A 171 -14.72 9.04 0.62
C ARG A 171 -15.07 9.70 -0.72
N ARG A 172 -14.56 10.91 -1.00
CA ARG A 172 -14.78 11.58 -2.30
C ARG A 172 -14.26 10.76 -3.46
N VAL A 173 -13.07 10.16 -3.32
CA VAL A 173 -12.49 9.28 -4.34
C VAL A 173 -13.39 8.06 -4.57
N LEU A 174 -13.75 7.33 -3.51
CA LEU A 174 -14.60 6.14 -3.63
C LEU A 174 -15.98 6.43 -4.22
N GLU A 175 -16.59 7.56 -3.87
CA GLU A 175 -17.88 8.00 -4.44
C GLU A 175 -17.73 8.30 -5.94
N ARG A 176 -16.68 9.00 -6.35
CA ARG A 176 -16.39 9.32 -7.75
C ARG A 176 -16.17 8.07 -8.58
N VAL A 177 -15.31 7.16 -8.11
CA VAL A 177 -15.02 5.89 -8.79
C VAL A 177 -16.29 5.02 -8.89
N ARG A 178 -17.07 4.88 -7.83
CA ARG A 178 -18.34 4.12 -7.88
C ARG A 178 -19.33 4.70 -8.89
N HIS A 179 -19.43 6.03 -8.93
CA HIS A 179 -20.31 6.69 -9.89
C HIS A 179 -19.89 6.42 -11.33
N SER A 180 -18.60 6.54 -11.66
CA SER A 180 -18.06 6.25 -13.00
C SER A 180 -18.35 4.80 -13.40
N ARG A 181 -18.07 3.84 -12.52
CA ARG A 181 -18.33 2.40 -12.79
C ARG A 181 -19.81 2.07 -13.02
N MET A 182 -20.72 2.80 -12.37
CA MET A 182 -22.18 2.62 -12.61
C MET A 182 -22.65 3.21 -13.94
N MET A 183 -21.92 4.16 -14.52
CA MET A 183 -22.28 4.77 -15.80
C MET A 183 -21.73 4.00 -17.00
N GLU A 184 -20.73 3.14 -16.78
CA GLU A 184 -20.05 2.35 -17.83
C GLU A 184 -20.61 0.92 -17.96
N GLY A 185 -21.39 0.45 -16.98
CA GLY A 185 -22.02 -0.89 -16.94
C GLY A 185 -23.49 -0.86 -17.28
#